data_70a9541d33c53c5c8b2b4e8c4b0df733
#
_entry.id   70a9541d33c53c5c8b2b4e8c4b0df733
#
_cell.length_a   1.000
_cell.length_b   1.000
_cell.length_c   1.000
_cell.angle_alpha   90.00
_cell.angle_beta   90.00
_cell.angle_gamma   90.00
#
_symmetry.space_group_name_H-M   'P 1'
#
loop_
_entity.id
_entity.type
_entity.pdbx_description
1 polymer ?
#
loop_
_entity_poly.entity_id
_entity_poly.type
_entity_poly.pdbx_seq_one_letter_code
_entity_poly.pdbx_strand_id
1 'polypeptide(L)'
;MIKDYKRWIVLLLVSSMLFLIVVDVTVLYTALPRLTHDLNASASEKLWIMNAYPLIVAGLLPAAGMLTDRIGHKTLFISGLPLFAIASLCAAYSPSATSLIISRGFLAVGAAMSMPATLSIVRQVFTHPQERAVSIGIWSAVASGGAALGPLIGGLLLNHFWWGSVFLINVPIVLLVLPFSIWLIPHFSGQRQHKIDYLSSILILIGLVSAIYTLKEIGKAYTQWNEVIIATLIAIIFLTLFARRQRRQTHPMIDFSLFKKRYFSVGVAMSTLSMVIIVGIEFLLSQRLQLVAGFTPLNAALVILPIPIGSVLASPLAGFWLARLGAVRLIIIGFALTLMGNLWLIAISNSPIMLMGSLFLIGFGLGIIFTTASTSIMLSVDDQQAGMAASIEDIAYELGSVIGVTFMGSLMSTLYTLKLTLPDTLNVNSVVYDSLDEALIVAEKLPEAAANLLIAQANSAFEYAFSIVLIATAIVTTISLIALPYCLRNAVRENKSSH
;
A
#
# COMPACT_ATOMS: atom_id res chain seq x y z
N MET A 1 -11.57 -32.27 17.71
CA MET A 1 -10.84 -32.15 16.41
C MET A 1 -11.81 -31.77 15.32
N ILE A 2 -11.51 -30.75 14.54
CA ILE A 2 -12.33 -30.34 13.39
C ILE A 2 -12.14 -31.40 12.30
N LYS A 3 -13.23 -31.84 11.64
CA LYS A 3 -13.15 -32.76 10.50
C LYS A 3 -12.26 -32.13 9.40
N ASP A 4 -11.46 -32.94 8.72
CA ASP A 4 -10.39 -32.48 7.81
C ASP A 4 -10.89 -31.48 6.75
N TYR A 5 -12.04 -31.71 6.12
CA TYR A 5 -12.59 -30.80 5.12
C TYR A 5 -13.02 -29.44 5.68
N LYS A 6 -13.45 -29.38 6.97
CA LYS A 6 -13.86 -28.10 7.60
C LYS A 6 -12.68 -27.15 7.80
N ARG A 7 -11.47 -27.67 8.00
CA ARG A 7 -10.24 -26.85 8.14
C ARG A 7 -9.95 -26.08 6.85
N TRP A 8 -10.11 -26.74 5.72
CA TRP A 8 -9.89 -26.12 4.40
C TRP A 8 -10.97 -25.09 4.06
N ILE A 9 -12.23 -25.31 4.50
CA ILE A 9 -13.30 -24.30 4.37
C ILE A 9 -12.97 -23.07 5.22
N VAL A 10 -12.49 -23.25 6.46
CA VAL A 10 -12.04 -22.12 7.30
C VAL A 10 -10.91 -21.34 6.61
N LEU A 11 -9.93 -22.03 6.01
CA LEU A 11 -8.89 -21.38 5.22
C LEU A 11 -9.48 -20.55 4.08
N LEU A 12 -10.44 -21.08 3.33
CA LEU A 12 -11.11 -20.37 2.25
C LEU A 12 -11.80 -19.09 2.77
N LEU A 13 -12.52 -19.18 3.91
CA LEU A 13 -13.24 -18.04 4.48
C LEU A 13 -12.28 -16.92 4.92
N VAL A 14 -11.21 -17.24 5.64
CA VAL A 14 -10.26 -16.22 6.09
C VAL A 14 -9.43 -15.66 4.94
N SER A 15 -9.09 -16.49 3.95
CA SER A 15 -8.40 -16.05 2.74
C SER A 15 -9.29 -15.18 1.84
N SER A 16 -10.61 -15.38 1.83
CA SER A 16 -11.54 -14.51 1.10
C SER A 16 -11.54 -13.10 1.67
N MET A 17 -11.51 -12.94 3.01
CA MET A 17 -11.39 -11.62 3.62
C MET A 17 -10.06 -10.95 3.31
N LEU A 18 -8.95 -11.70 3.39
CA LEU A 18 -7.62 -11.20 3.00
C LEU A 18 -7.62 -10.74 1.53
N PHE A 19 -8.21 -11.53 0.64
CA PHE A 19 -8.36 -11.18 -0.77
C PHE A 19 -9.10 -9.85 -0.95
N LEU A 20 -10.23 -9.66 -0.25
CA LEU A 20 -10.99 -8.41 -0.31
C LEU A 20 -10.17 -7.23 0.18
N ILE A 21 -9.45 -7.37 1.30
CA ILE A 21 -8.58 -6.32 1.85
C ILE A 21 -7.54 -5.88 0.82
N VAL A 22 -6.87 -6.84 0.19
CA VAL A 22 -5.79 -6.55 -0.78
C VAL A 22 -6.35 -5.99 -2.08
N VAL A 23 -7.46 -6.54 -2.58
CA VAL A 23 -8.14 -6.04 -3.78
C VAL A 23 -8.64 -4.62 -3.57
N ASP A 24 -9.24 -4.28 -2.41
CA ASP A 24 -9.75 -2.94 -2.12
C ASP A 24 -8.66 -1.86 -2.23
N VAL A 25 -7.45 -2.18 -1.82
CA VAL A 25 -6.30 -1.27 -1.96
C VAL A 25 -5.91 -1.09 -3.43
N THR A 26 -5.77 -2.18 -4.15
CA THR A 26 -5.16 -2.16 -5.49
C THR A 26 -6.14 -1.80 -6.61
N VAL A 27 -7.42 -2.14 -6.45
CA VAL A 27 -8.49 -1.74 -7.38
C VAL A 27 -8.61 -0.23 -7.51
N LEU A 28 -8.31 0.49 -6.44
CA LEU A 28 -8.44 1.94 -6.38
C LEU A 28 -7.48 2.67 -7.34
N TYR A 29 -6.29 2.13 -7.60
CA TYR A 29 -5.36 2.72 -8.58
C TYR A 29 -5.99 2.82 -9.96
N THR A 30 -6.79 1.82 -10.34
CA THR A 30 -7.49 1.81 -11.63
C THR A 30 -8.76 2.65 -11.61
N ALA A 31 -9.47 2.71 -10.49
CA ALA A 31 -10.72 3.44 -10.36
C ALA A 31 -10.53 4.96 -10.15
N LEU A 32 -9.34 5.36 -9.69
CA LEU A 32 -9.08 6.72 -9.22
C LEU A 32 -9.43 7.81 -10.24
N PRO A 33 -8.99 7.77 -11.51
CA PRO A 33 -9.29 8.84 -12.46
C PRO A 33 -10.80 9.07 -12.66
N ARG A 34 -11.57 7.99 -12.81
CA ARG A 34 -13.02 8.07 -13.00
C ARG A 34 -13.73 8.55 -11.73
N LEU A 35 -13.31 8.06 -10.59
CA LEU A 35 -13.85 8.42 -9.28
C LEU A 35 -13.58 9.90 -8.94
N THR A 36 -12.37 10.40 -9.20
CA THR A 36 -12.01 11.80 -8.96
C THR A 36 -12.75 12.74 -9.89
N HIS A 37 -12.94 12.35 -11.13
CA HIS A 37 -13.75 13.08 -12.08
C HIS A 37 -15.21 13.17 -11.63
N ASP A 38 -15.87 12.04 -11.32
CA ASP A 38 -17.29 12.00 -10.95
C ASP A 38 -17.57 12.75 -9.63
N LEU A 39 -16.63 12.74 -8.68
CA LEU A 39 -16.74 13.45 -7.40
C LEU A 39 -16.21 14.88 -7.42
N ASN A 40 -15.66 15.36 -8.56
CA ASN A 40 -14.95 16.62 -8.68
C ASN A 40 -13.91 16.80 -7.55
N ALA A 41 -13.13 15.74 -7.29
CA ALA A 41 -12.20 15.70 -6.19
C ALA A 41 -10.91 16.48 -6.53
N SER A 42 -10.54 17.42 -5.68
CA SER A 42 -9.28 18.17 -5.78
C SER A 42 -8.04 17.26 -5.70
N ALA A 43 -6.90 17.74 -6.18
CA ALA A 43 -5.63 17.02 -6.10
C ALA A 43 -5.29 16.60 -4.63
N SER A 44 -5.63 17.45 -3.67
CA SER A 44 -5.49 17.15 -2.23
C SER A 44 -6.41 16.02 -1.78
N GLU A 45 -7.69 16.03 -2.14
CA GLU A 45 -8.66 14.99 -1.78
C GLU A 45 -8.31 13.66 -2.45
N LYS A 46 -7.81 13.67 -3.68
CA LYS A 46 -7.28 12.50 -4.39
C LYS A 46 -6.19 11.78 -3.58
N LEU A 47 -5.23 12.52 -3.04
CA LEU A 47 -4.19 11.95 -2.20
C LEU A 47 -4.76 11.39 -0.87
N TRP A 48 -5.77 12.05 -0.28
CA TRP A 48 -6.43 11.54 0.92
C TRP A 48 -7.28 10.30 0.66
N ILE A 49 -7.97 10.23 -0.48
CA ILE A 49 -8.70 9.03 -0.90
C ILE A 49 -7.75 7.83 -0.97
N MET A 50 -6.53 8.02 -1.49
CA MET A 50 -5.53 6.95 -1.55
C MET A 50 -4.95 6.60 -0.17
N ASN A 51 -4.62 7.59 0.64
CA ASN A 51 -3.82 7.44 1.85
C ASN A 51 -4.62 7.14 3.12
N ALA A 52 -5.91 7.51 3.20
CA ALA A 52 -6.71 7.36 4.41
C ALA A 52 -6.75 5.90 4.91
N TYR A 53 -6.94 4.96 4.00
CA TYR A 53 -7.02 3.54 4.33
C TYR A 53 -5.67 2.99 4.84
N PRO A 54 -4.56 3.00 4.10
CA PRO A 54 -3.30 2.42 4.54
C PRO A 54 -2.73 3.11 5.78
N LEU A 55 -2.96 4.41 5.91
CA LEU A 55 -2.51 5.17 7.08
C LEU A 55 -3.22 4.75 8.37
N ILE A 56 -4.54 4.58 8.31
CA ILE A 56 -5.33 4.13 9.46
C ILE A 56 -5.04 2.67 9.78
N VAL A 57 -4.87 1.81 8.75
CA VAL A 57 -4.44 0.42 8.94
C VAL A 57 -3.09 0.38 9.66
N ALA A 58 -2.07 1.11 9.19
CA ALA A 58 -0.75 1.16 9.82
C ALA A 58 -0.81 1.59 11.29
N GLY A 59 -1.66 2.56 11.62
CA GLY A 59 -1.83 3.02 13.00
C GLY A 59 -2.58 2.05 13.90
N LEU A 60 -3.50 1.25 13.36
CA LEU A 60 -4.36 0.34 14.13
C LEU A 60 -3.85 -1.10 14.19
N LEU A 61 -3.03 -1.56 13.22
CA LEU A 61 -2.52 -2.94 13.18
C LEU A 61 -1.91 -3.41 14.49
N PRO A 62 -1.02 -2.64 15.18
CA PRO A 62 -0.44 -3.08 16.45
C PRO A 62 -1.49 -3.29 17.54
N ALA A 63 -2.47 -2.38 17.62
CA ALA A 63 -3.57 -2.49 18.57
C ALA A 63 -4.51 -3.66 18.26
N ALA A 64 -4.80 -3.88 16.99
CA ALA A 64 -5.63 -4.98 16.53
C ALA A 64 -4.98 -6.33 16.82
N GLY A 65 -3.65 -6.46 16.68
CA GLY A 65 -2.91 -7.64 17.09
C GLY A 65 -3.09 -7.95 18.58
N MET A 66 -2.86 -6.96 19.45
CA MET A 66 -3.07 -7.12 20.89
C MET A 66 -4.54 -7.40 21.26
N LEU A 67 -5.49 -6.78 20.55
CA LEU A 67 -6.92 -7.01 20.75
C LEU A 67 -7.31 -8.43 20.33
N THR A 68 -6.70 -8.95 19.27
CA THR A 68 -6.87 -10.32 18.80
C THR A 68 -6.50 -11.34 19.90
N ASP A 69 -5.38 -11.12 20.58
CA ASP A 69 -4.91 -11.98 21.65
C ASP A 69 -5.83 -11.91 22.88
N ARG A 70 -6.46 -10.77 23.13
CA ARG A 70 -7.31 -10.56 24.32
C ARG A 70 -8.74 -11.07 24.16
N ILE A 71 -9.43 -10.71 23.07
CA ILE A 71 -10.85 -11.05 22.87
C ILE A 71 -11.07 -12.31 22.02
N GLY A 72 -9.96 -12.83 21.45
CA GLY A 72 -9.95 -14.02 20.61
C GLY A 72 -10.06 -13.70 19.11
N HIS A 73 -9.36 -14.46 18.32
CA HIS A 73 -9.22 -14.27 16.87
C HIS A 73 -10.54 -14.34 16.13
N LYS A 74 -11.41 -15.31 16.49
CA LYS A 74 -12.75 -15.43 15.90
C LYS A 74 -13.61 -14.20 16.13
N THR A 75 -13.64 -13.70 17.36
CA THR A 75 -14.49 -12.56 17.73
C THR A 75 -14.08 -11.31 16.95
N LEU A 76 -12.76 -11.04 16.87
CA LEU A 76 -12.27 -9.87 16.16
C LEU A 76 -12.51 -9.98 14.65
N PHE A 77 -12.28 -11.15 14.07
CA PHE A 77 -12.56 -11.42 12.66
C PHE A 77 -14.03 -11.20 12.30
N ILE A 78 -14.94 -11.80 13.08
CA ILE A 78 -16.38 -11.69 12.85
C ILE A 78 -16.90 -10.27 13.06
N SER A 79 -16.33 -9.49 13.97
CA SER A 79 -16.74 -8.09 14.18
C SER A 79 -16.18 -7.15 13.10
N GLY A 80 -15.00 -7.45 12.54
CA GLY A 80 -14.42 -6.69 11.44
C GLY A 80 -15.17 -6.84 10.11
N LEU A 81 -15.69 -8.02 9.81
CA LEU A 81 -16.44 -8.30 8.58
C LEU A 81 -17.62 -7.36 8.33
N PRO A 82 -18.62 -7.23 9.25
CA PRO A 82 -19.76 -6.34 9.02
C PRO A 82 -19.35 -4.86 8.98
N LEU A 83 -18.34 -4.45 9.76
CA LEU A 83 -17.82 -3.10 9.71
C LEU A 83 -17.23 -2.80 8.33
N PHE A 84 -16.44 -3.73 7.78
CA PHE A 84 -15.87 -3.62 6.44
C PHE A 84 -16.95 -3.55 5.36
N ALA A 85 -18.01 -4.39 5.45
CA ALA A 85 -19.12 -4.38 4.50
C ALA A 85 -19.93 -3.09 4.55
N ILE A 86 -20.28 -2.60 5.75
CA ILE A 86 -21.03 -1.34 5.92
C ILE A 86 -20.20 -0.16 5.40
N ALA A 87 -18.92 -0.10 5.75
CA ALA A 87 -18.03 0.93 5.26
C ALA A 87 -17.83 0.87 3.73
N SER A 88 -17.78 -0.34 3.15
CA SER A 88 -17.77 -0.54 1.68
C SER A 88 -19.05 -0.01 1.03
N LEU A 89 -20.19 -0.24 1.65
CA LEU A 89 -21.48 0.28 1.16
C LEU A 89 -21.49 1.82 1.21
N CYS A 90 -21.05 2.41 2.34
CA CYS A 90 -20.92 3.86 2.46
C CYS A 90 -19.93 4.44 1.43
N ALA A 91 -18.82 3.76 1.18
CA ALA A 91 -17.84 4.17 0.17
C ALA A 91 -18.43 4.13 -1.23
N ALA A 92 -19.15 3.06 -1.59
CA ALA A 92 -19.76 2.90 -2.91
C ALA A 92 -20.75 4.01 -3.27
N TYR A 93 -21.52 4.48 -2.29
CA TYR A 93 -22.53 5.52 -2.47
C TYR A 93 -22.13 6.89 -1.90
N SER A 94 -20.85 7.15 -1.78
CA SER A 94 -20.34 8.44 -1.28
C SER A 94 -20.72 9.59 -2.23
N PRO A 95 -21.41 10.64 -1.71
CA PRO A 95 -21.83 11.78 -2.54
C PRO A 95 -20.72 12.81 -2.74
N SER A 96 -19.58 12.70 -2.04
CA SER A 96 -18.46 13.63 -2.12
C SER A 96 -17.14 12.94 -1.82
N ALA A 97 -16.02 13.56 -2.23
CA ALA A 97 -14.67 13.09 -1.92
C ALA A 97 -14.44 12.95 -0.40
N THR A 98 -14.90 13.94 0.38
CA THR A 98 -14.77 13.92 1.86
C THR A 98 -15.52 12.73 2.47
N SER A 99 -16.76 12.44 2.02
CA SER A 99 -17.51 11.28 2.54
C SER A 99 -16.85 9.96 2.17
N LEU A 100 -16.23 9.88 1.00
CA LEU A 100 -15.44 8.72 0.58
C LEU A 100 -14.19 8.54 1.45
N ILE A 101 -13.45 9.62 1.74
CA ILE A 101 -12.28 9.58 2.63
C ILE A 101 -12.66 9.04 4.02
N ILE A 102 -13.76 9.53 4.58
CA ILE A 102 -14.28 9.05 5.87
C ILE A 102 -14.67 7.58 5.80
N SER A 103 -15.37 7.17 4.76
CA SER A 103 -15.77 5.76 4.55
C SER A 103 -14.56 4.84 4.41
N ARG A 104 -13.50 5.28 3.71
CA ARG A 104 -12.22 4.56 3.63
C ARG A 104 -11.54 4.44 4.99
N GLY A 105 -11.67 5.44 5.85
CA GLY A 105 -11.24 5.35 7.25
C GLY A 105 -11.93 4.23 8.01
N PHE A 106 -13.24 4.09 7.90
CA PHE A 106 -13.99 3.00 8.52
C PHE A 106 -13.69 1.64 7.88
N LEU A 107 -13.48 1.58 6.56
CA LEU A 107 -12.98 0.38 5.87
C LEU A 107 -11.65 -0.10 6.47
N ALA A 108 -10.72 0.82 6.71
CA ALA A 108 -9.44 0.54 7.31
C ALA A 108 -9.55 -0.03 8.73
N VAL A 109 -10.51 0.44 9.53
CA VAL A 109 -10.79 -0.13 10.86
C VAL A 109 -11.24 -1.60 10.73
N GLY A 110 -12.18 -1.90 9.84
CA GLY A 110 -12.64 -3.26 9.57
C GLY A 110 -11.52 -4.20 9.09
N ALA A 111 -10.67 -3.69 8.20
CA ALA A 111 -9.51 -4.41 7.70
C ALA A 111 -8.47 -4.68 8.81
N ALA A 112 -8.09 -3.66 9.58
CA ALA A 112 -7.13 -3.78 10.67
C ALA A 112 -7.60 -4.78 11.75
N MET A 113 -8.91 -4.85 12.02
CA MET A 113 -9.48 -5.86 12.92
C MET A 113 -9.38 -7.27 12.35
N SER A 114 -9.59 -7.44 11.05
CA SER A 114 -9.66 -8.75 10.41
C SER A 114 -8.29 -9.32 10.03
N MET A 115 -7.37 -8.49 9.54
CA MET A 115 -6.11 -8.91 8.94
C MET A 115 -5.22 -9.75 9.87
N PRO A 116 -4.88 -9.33 11.11
CA PRO A 116 -4.08 -10.16 12.02
C PRO A 116 -4.79 -11.44 12.44
N ALA A 117 -6.14 -11.38 12.55
CA ALA A 117 -6.95 -12.52 12.92
C ALA A 117 -6.93 -13.64 11.86
N THR A 118 -6.83 -13.31 10.55
CA THR A 118 -6.83 -14.32 9.48
C THR A 118 -5.67 -15.30 9.63
N LEU A 119 -4.44 -14.82 9.73
CA LEU A 119 -3.25 -15.66 9.86
C LEU A 119 -3.24 -16.42 11.18
N SER A 120 -3.70 -15.79 12.25
CA SER A 120 -3.79 -16.43 13.58
C SER A 120 -4.79 -17.59 13.58
N ILE A 121 -5.96 -17.43 12.94
CA ILE A 121 -6.94 -18.52 12.77
C ILE A 121 -6.33 -19.68 11.98
N VAL A 122 -5.64 -19.41 10.88
CA VAL A 122 -4.96 -20.44 10.08
C VAL A 122 -3.98 -21.23 10.94
N ARG A 123 -3.12 -20.56 11.73
CA ARG A 123 -2.14 -21.22 12.62
C ARG A 123 -2.78 -22.08 13.69
N GLN A 124 -3.93 -21.70 14.21
CA GLN A 124 -4.65 -22.44 15.25
C GLN A 124 -5.45 -23.62 14.70
N VAL A 125 -6.00 -23.50 13.50
CA VAL A 125 -6.81 -24.56 12.88
C VAL A 125 -5.93 -25.67 12.30
N PHE A 126 -4.76 -25.31 11.74
CA PHE A 126 -3.80 -26.27 11.18
C PHE A 126 -2.67 -26.55 12.19
N THR A 127 -2.85 -27.59 13.00
CA THR A 127 -1.88 -27.97 14.06
C THR A 127 -0.71 -28.78 13.53
N HIS A 128 -0.93 -29.56 12.46
CA HIS A 128 0.12 -30.38 11.87
C HIS A 128 1.12 -29.50 11.07
N PRO A 129 2.45 -29.60 11.31
CA PRO A 129 3.44 -28.69 10.71
C PRO A 129 3.39 -28.59 9.20
N GLN A 130 3.25 -29.74 8.51
CA GLN A 130 3.19 -29.77 7.04
C GLN A 130 1.93 -29.11 6.48
N GLU A 131 0.74 -29.40 7.05
CA GLU A 131 -0.52 -28.79 6.67
C GLU A 131 -0.53 -27.28 6.97
N ARG A 132 0.07 -26.87 8.09
CA ARG A 132 0.22 -25.47 8.46
C ARG A 132 1.08 -24.72 7.44
N ALA A 133 2.19 -25.30 7.01
CA ALA A 133 3.05 -24.69 5.99
C ALA A 133 2.31 -24.51 4.66
N VAL A 134 1.55 -25.52 4.22
CA VAL A 134 0.74 -25.45 3.00
C VAL A 134 -0.37 -24.39 3.14
N SER A 135 -1.08 -24.35 4.26
CA SER A 135 -2.17 -23.40 4.48
C SER A 135 -1.69 -21.95 4.54
N ILE A 136 -0.53 -21.69 5.16
CA ILE A 136 0.10 -20.36 5.15
C ILE A 136 0.57 -20.01 3.73
N GLY A 137 1.11 -20.98 2.98
CA GLY A 137 1.48 -20.79 1.58
C GLY A 137 0.28 -20.38 0.70
N ILE A 138 -0.87 -21.04 0.87
CA ILE A 138 -2.12 -20.68 0.16
C ILE A 138 -2.59 -19.27 0.59
N TRP A 139 -2.58 -18.96 1.89
CA TRP A 139 -2.94 -17.65 2.41
C TRP A 139 -2.07 -16.54 1.78
N SER A 140 -0.76 -16.73 1.71
CA SER A 140 0.18 -15.80 1.09
C SER A 140 -0.02 -15.69 -0.42
N ALA A 141 -0.34 -16.81 -1.10
CA ALA A 141 -0.64 -16.80 -2.54
C ALA A 141 -1.93 -16.02 -2.84
N VAL A 142 -2.94 -16.08 -1.95
CA VAL A 142 -4.18 -15.29 -2.08
C VAL A 142 -3.89 -13.80 -1.91
N ALA A 143 -3.01 -13.40 -0.98
CA ALA A 143 -2.60 -12.01 -0.82
C ALA A 143 -1.91 -11.48 -2.10
N SER A 144 -0.92 -12.22 -2.61
CA SER A 144 -0.20 -11.84 -3.83
C SER A 144 -1.12 -11.86 -5.06
N GLY A 145 -2.01 -12.85 -5.15
CA GLY A 145 -3.01 -12.95 -6.21
C GLY A 145 -4.03 -11.81 -6.17
N GLY A 146 -4.44 -11.39 -4.97
CA GLY A 146 -5.32 -10.23 -4.77
C GLY A 146 -4.68 -8.94 -5.27
N ALA A 147 -3.40 -8.73 -4.97
CA ALA A 147 -2.66 -7.58 -5.45
C ALA A 147 -2.57 -7.53 -6.99
N ALA A 148 -2.36 -8.70 -7.62
CA ALA A 148 -2.30 -8.82 -9.07
C ALA A 148 -3.67 -8.62 -9.74
N LEU A 149 -4.74 -9.18 -9.13
CA LEU A 149 -6.08 -9.19 -9.70
C LEU A 149 -6.87 -7.91 -9.42
N GLY A 150 -6.48 -7.12 -8.41
CA GLY A 150 -7.20 -5.89 -8.05
C GLY A 150 -7.39 -4.92 -9.21
N PRO A 151 -6.34 -4.47 -9.91
CA PRO A 151 -6.48 -3.59 -11.05
C PRO A 151 -7.33 -4.20 -12.18
N LEU A 152 -7.22 -5.52 -12.42
CA LEU A 152 -8.00 -6.22 -13.43
C LEU A 152 -9.49 -6.27 -13.06
N ILE A 153 -9.82 -6.60 -11.81
CA ILE A 153 -11.18 -6.59 -11.29
C ILE A 153 -11.76 -5.17 -11.37
N GLY A 154 -10.97 -4.16 -10.98
CA GLY A 154 -11.34 -2.74 -11.11
C GLY A 154 -11.64 -2.36 -12.55
N GLY A 155 -10.76 -2.71 -13.47
CA GLY A 155 -10.95 -2.46 -14.90
C GLY A 155 -12.20 -3.11 -15.47
N LEU A 156 -12.48 -4.37 -15.11
CA LEU A 156 -13.69 -5.09 -15.51
C LEU A 156 -14.96 -4.45 -14.95
N LEU A 157 -14.96 -4.09 -13.66
CA LEU A 157 -16.10 -3.44 -13.02
C LEU A 157 -16.38 -2.07 -13.64
N LEU A 158 -15.35 -1.25 -13.86
CA LEU A 158 -15.47 0.09 -14.41
C LEU A 158 -15.88 0.11 -15.89
N ASN A 159 -15.65 -0.97 -16.62
CA ASN A 159 -16.12 -1.10 -17.98
C ASN A 159 -17.65 -1.24 -18.08
N HIS A 160 -18.29 -1.80 -17.05
CA HIS A 160 -19.71 -2.17 -17.09
C HIS A 160 -20.55 -1.42 -16.04
N PHE A 161 -19.93 -0.91 -14.99
CA PHE A 161 -20.60 -0.30 -13.84
C PHE A 161 -19.97 1.06 -13.48
N TRP A 162 -20.59 1.79 -12.55
CA TRP A 162 -20.05 3.04 -12.02
C TRP A 162 -18.88 2.77 -11.05
N TRP A 163 -18.14 3.82 -10.71
CA TRP A 163 -16.94 3.69 -9.87
C TRP A 163 -17.20 3.08 -8.48
N GLY A 164 -18.36 3.30 -7.88
CA GLY A 164 -18.70 2.72 -6.57
C GLY A 164 -18.80 1.19 -6.57
N SER A 165 -18.93 0.56 -7.73
CA SER A 165 -18.96 -0.90 -7.87
C SER A 165 -17.70 -1.58 -7.35
N VAL A 166 -16.55 -0.88 -7.37
CA VAL A 166 -15.28 -1.41 -6.86
C VAL A 166 -15.29 -1.62 -5.34
N PHE A 167 -16.10 -0.86 -4.62
CA PHE A 167 -16.33 -1.06 -3.19
C PHE A 167 -17.52 -2.00 -2.95
N LEU A 168 -18.58 -1.89 -3.79
CA LEU A 168 -19.79 -2.68 -3.62
C LEU A 168 -19.54 -4.19 -3.74
N ILE A 169 -18.56 -4.63 -4.51
CA ILE A 169 -18.18 -6.05 -4.65
C ILE A 169 -17.83 -6.71 -3.30
N ASN A 170 -17.36 -5.95 -2.33
CA ASN A 170 -17.03 -6.45 -1.00
C ASN A 170 -18.27 -6.94 -0.25
N VAL A 171 -19.42 -6.28 -0.44
CA VAL A 171 -20.65 -6.52 0.33
C VAL A 171 -21.20 -7.93 0.13
N PRO A 172 -21.47 -8.41 -1.09
CA PRO A 172 -22.02 -9.76 -1.28
C PRO A 172 -21.04 -10.85 -0.81
N ILE A 173 -19.74 -10.64 -0.95
CA ILE A 173 -18.74 -11.61 -0.49
C ILE A 173 -18.74 -11.68 1.04
N VAL A 174 -18.76 -10.53 1.72
CA VAL A 174 -18.85 -10.51 3.20
C VAL A 174 -20.16 -11.12 3.70
N LEU A 175 -21.28 -10.82 3.05
CA LEU A 175 -22.60 -11.42 3.40
C LEU A 175 -22.58 -12.95 3.27
N LEU A 176 -21.81 -13.48 2.35
CA LEU A 176 -21.60 -14.93 2.20
C LEU A 176 -20.61 -15.45 3.26
N VAL A 177 -19.49 -14.80 3.46
CA VAL A 177 -18.39 -15.27 4.35
C VAL A 177 -18.82 -15.20 5.83
N LEU A 178 -19.56 -14.16 6.24
CA LEU A 178 -19.91 -13.90 7.64
C LEU A 178 -20.67 -15.05 8.32
N PRO A 179 -21.82 -15.54 7.79
CA PRO A 179 -22.57 -16.61 8.44
C PRO A 179 -21.78 -17.91 8.53
N PHE A 180 -21.04 -18.27 7.49
CA PHE A 180 -20.17 -19.46 7.53
C PHE A 180 -19.01 -19.30 8.52
N SER A 181 -18.46 -18.11 8.66
CA SER A 181 -17.42 -17.81 9.65
C SER A 181 -17.93 -17.95 11.09
N ILE A 182 -19.14 -17.46 11.37
CA ILE A 182 -19.78 -17.60 12.67
C ILE A 182 -19.92 -19.09 13.03
N TRP A 183 -20.31 -19.91 12.07
CA TRP A 183 -20.62 -21.32 12.30
C TRP A 183 -19.39 -22.23 12.27
N LEU A 184 -18.44 -22.02 11.35
CA LEU A 184 -17.34 -22.95 11.09
C LEU A 184 -16.04 -22.61 11.82
N ILE A 185 -15.74 -21.32 12.09
CA ILE A 185 -14.52 -20.94 12.79
C ILE A 185 -14.66 -21.35 14.27
N PRO A 186 -13.72 -22.14 14.82
CA PRO A 186 -13.76 -22.50 16.22
C PRO A 186 -13.56 -21.30 17.12
N HIS A 187 -14.12 -21.38 18.33
CA HIS A 187 -13.90 -20.36 19.34
C HIS A 187 -12.59 -20.67 20.07
N PHE A 188 -11.62 -19.78 19.92
CA PHE A 188 -10.38 -19.83 20.70
C PHE A 188 -10.44 -18.73 21.75
N SER A 189 -10.31 -19.13 23.02
CA SER A 189 -10.35 -18.19 24.15
C SER A 189 -9.14 -17.28 24.08
N GLY A 190 -9.35 -15.97 24.11
CA GLY A 190 -8.27 -15.01 24.22
C GLY A 190 -7.58 -15.08 25.60
N GLN A 191 -6.34 -14.70 25.66
CA GLN A 191 -5.59 -14.55 26.91
C GLN A 191 -5.89 -13.17 27.51
N ARG A 192 -6.77 -13.11 28.53
CA ARG A 192 -7.19 -11.84 29.18
C ARG A 192 -6.06 -11.06 29.89
N GLN A 193 -4.84 -11.55 29.91
CA GLN A 193 -3.74 -10.97 30.67
C GLN A 193 -3.12 -9.70 30.07
N HIS A 194 -3.28 -9.45 28.78
CA HIS A 194 -2.70 -8.25 28.15
C HIS A 194 -3.64 -7.05 28.22
N LYS A 195 -3.19 -5.95 28.83
CA LYS A 195 -3.92 -4.66 28.80
C LYS A 195 -3.75 -4.02 27.41
N ILE A 196 -4.87 -3.68 26.80
CA ILE A 196 -4.84 -2.95 25.51
C ILE A 196 -4.35 -1.54 25.75
N ASP A 197 -3.37 -1.12 24.99
CA ASP A 197 -2.84 0.24 25.05
C ASP A 197 -3.50 1.14 23.98
N TYR A 198 -4.76 1.50 24.22
CA TYR A 198 -5.50 2.42 23.34
C TYR A 198 -4.78 3.76 23.15
N LEU A 199 -4.10 4.26 24.22
CA LEU A 199 -3.41 5.54 24.16
C LEU A 199 -2.25 5.50 23.16
N SER A 200 -1.47 4.43 23.13
CA SER A 200 -0.39 4.27 22.14
C SER A 200 -0.95 4.22 20.71
N SER A 201 -2.09 3.57 20.48
CA SER A 201 -2.72 3.52 19.16
C SER A 201 -3.19 4.90 18.70
N ILE A 202 -3.76 5.69 19.60
CA ILE A 202 -4.17 7.07 19.30
C ILE A 202 -2.94 7.95 19.01
N LEU A 203 -1.88 7.82 19.82
CA LEU A 203 -0.66 8.60 19.65
C LEU A 203 0.02 8.32 18.30
N ILE A 204 0.16 7.04 17.92
CA ILE A 204 0.77 6.70 16.63
C ILE A 204 -0.11 7.16 15.47
N LEU A 205 -1.43 6.97 15.55
CA LEU A 205 -2.37 7.39 14.50
C LEU A 205 -2.32 8.91 14.27
N ILE A 206 -2.47 9.71 15.33
CA ILE A 206 -2.40 11.17 15.20
C ILE A 206 -1.04 11.60 14.67
N GLY A 207 0.04 11.00 15.17
CA GLY A 207 1.40 11.32 14.74
C GLY A 207 1.62 11.03 13.25
N LEU A 208 1.17 9.87 12.76
CA LEU A 208 1.29 9.48 11.34
C LEU A 208 0.42 10.35 10.44
N VAL A 209 -0.84 10.58 10.81
CA VAL A 209 -1.76 11.44 10.04
C VAL A 209 -1.16 12.85 9.89
N SER A 210 -0.63 13.42 10.99
CA SER A 210 -0.02 14.75 10.97
C SER A 210 1.26 14.78 10.14
N ALA A 211 2.09 13.74 10.19
CA ALA A 211 3.31 13.66 9.38
C ALA A 211 2.99 13.60 7.86
N ILE A 212 1.99 12.83 7.48
CA ILE A 212 1.56 12.73 6.08
C ILE A 212 0.87 14.01 5.62
N TYR A 213 0.08 14.65 6.48
CA TYR A 213 -0.48 15.97 6.18
C TYR A 213 0.63 17.00 5.91
N THR A 214 1.68 17.00 6.72
CA THR A 214 2.88 17.85 6.51
C THR A 214 3.50 17.63 5.14
N LEU A 215 3.78 16.36 4.78
CA LEU A 215 4.39 16.02 3.49
C LEU A 215 3.50 16.47 2.30
N LYS A 216 2.19 16.26 2.42
CA LYS A 216 1.23 16.67 1.40
C LYS A 216 1.16 18.18 1.25
N GLU A 217 1.15 18.94 2.36
CA GLU A 217 1.03 20.39 2.35
C GLU A 217 2.27 21.07 1.77
N ILE A 218 3.46 20.53 2.02
CA ILE A 218 4.71 21.00 1.42
C ILE A 218 4.70 20.86 -0.11
N GLY A 219 4.02 19.80 -0.63
CA GLY A 219 3.93 19.53 -2.07
C GLY A 219 2.89 20.37 -2.82
N LYS A 220 2.16 21.31 -2.17
CA LYS A 220 1.23 22.21 -2.86
C LYS A 220 1.96 23.38 -3.50
N ALA A 221 1.42 23.87 -4.62
CA ALA A 221 1.91 25.08 -5.31
C ALA A 221 1.88 26.31 -4.40
N TYR A 222 0.86 26.43 -3.57
CA TYR A 222 0.69 27.49 -2.57
C TYR A 222 0.72 26.88 -1.16
N THR A 223 1.93 26.61 -0.67
CA THR A 223 2.17 26.03 0.65
C THR A 223 1.74 26.97 1.77
N GLN A 224 0.85 26.51 2.63
CA GLN A 224 0.49 27.25 3.85
C GLN A 224 1.45 26.90 4.99
N TRP A 225 2.54 27.64 5.11
CA TRP A 225 3.61 27.35 6.08
C TRP A 225 3.14 27.25 7.54
N ASN A 226 2.11 28.00 7.95
CA ASN A 226 1.53 27.89 9.29
C ASN A 226 0.95 26.48 9.53
N GLU A 227 0.23 25.92 8.57
CA GLU A 227 -0.33 24.56 8.66
C GLU A 227 0.78 23.52 8.69
N VAL A 228 1.81 23.68 7.85
CA VAL A 228 3.00 22.81 7.82
C VAL A 228 3.68 22.79 9.19
N ILE A 229 3.93 23.94 9.79
CA ILE A 229 4.59 24.03 11.10
C ILE A 229 3.73 23.37 12.18
N ILE A 230 2.44 23.67 12.25
CA ILE A 230 1.53 23.09 13.24
C ILE A 230 1.46 21.58 13.10
N ALA A 231 1.25 21.07 11.88
CA ALA A 231 1.17 19.62 11.63
C ALA A 231 2.49 18.90 11.95
N THR A 232 3.63 19.52 11.61
CA THR A 232 4.96 18.99 11.94
C THR A 232 5.16 18.91 13.45
N LEU A 233 4.79 19.95 14.19
CA LEU A 233 4.88 19.95 15.65
C LEU A 233 4.00 18.88 16.27
N ILE A 234 2.75 18.74 15.80
CA ILE A 234 1.84 17.67 16.25
C ILE A 234 2.48 16.29 15.96
N ALA A 235 2.98 16.05 14.75
CA ALA A 235 3.64 14.82 14.39
C ALA A 235 4.81 14.50 15.32
N ILE A 236 5.73 15.45 15.53
CA ILE A 236 6.89 15.27 16.41
C ILE A 236 6.47 14.97 17.85
N ILE A 237 5.52 15.73 18.39
CA ILE A 237 5.03 15.55 19.76
C ILE A 237 4.42 14.16 19.93
N PHE A 238 3.47 13.79 19.09
CA PHE A 238 2.73 12.54 19.22
C PHE A 238 3.59 11.31 18.96
N LEU A 239 4.45 11.32 17.94
CA LEU A 239 5.38 10.23 17.67
C LEU A 239 6.46 10.10 18.76
N THR A 240 6.91 11.23 19.33
CA THR A 240 7.85 11.21 20.46
C THR A 240 7.20 10.66 21.72
N LEU A 241 5.97 11.06 22.02
CA LEU A 241 5.20 10.53 23.14
C LEU A 241 4.94 9.04 22.97
N PHE A 242 4.57 8.59 21.77
CA PHE A 242 4.43 7.19 21.44
C PHE A 242 5.75 6.42 21.69
N ALA A 243 6.85 6.88 21.11
CA ALA A 243 8.15 6.22 21.25
C ALA A 243 8.64 6.15 22.70
N ARG A 244 8.48 7.26 23.48
CA ARG A 244 8.80 7.28 24.90
C ARG A 244 7.95 6.32 25.72
N ARG A 245 6.65 6.23 25.39
CA ARG A 245 5.72 5.33 26.05
C ARG A 245 6.07 3.88 25.77
N GLN A 246 6.33 3.50 24.51
CA GLN A 246 6.71 2.14 24.13
C GLN A 246 8.01 1.68 24.83
N ARG A 247 9.00 2.56 24.95
CA ARG A 247 10.26 2.24 25.66
C ARG A 247 10.10 2.00 27.17
N ARG A 248 9.00 2.48 27.77
CA ARG A 248 8.73 2.32 29.20
C ARG A 248 7.80 1.15 29.53
N GLN A 249 7.17 0.56 28.53
CA GLN A 249 6.25 -0.55 28.74
C GLN A 249 7.00 -1.88 28.84
N THR A 250 6.51 -2.77 29.70
CA THR A 250 7.02 -4.14 29.84
C THR A 250 6.65 -5.01 28.64
N HIS A 251 5.49 -4.74 28.02
CA HIS A 251 5.00 -5.41 26.82
C HIS A 251 4.66 -4.35 25.76
N PRO A 252 5.66 -3.82 25.05
CA PRO A 252 5.43 -2.78 24.05
C PRO A 252 4.72 -3.36 22.82
N MET A 253 3.89 -2.52 22.15
CA MET A 253 3.28 -2.84 20.86
C MET A 253 4.36 -2.95 19.77
N ILE A 254 5.38 -2.10 19.86
CA ILE A 254 6.55 -2.08 18.98
C ILE A 254 7.80 -2.07 19.86
N ASP A 255 8.57 -3.15 19.79
CA ASP A 255 9.86 -3.22 20.49
C ASP A 255 10.95 -2.57 19.64
N PHE A 256 11.32 -1.35 19.99
CA PHE A 256 12.39 -0.62 19.30
C PHE A 256 13.77 -1.27 19.44
N SER A 257 13.96 -2.23 20.34
CA SER A 257 15.22 -2.95 20.46
C SER A 257 15.51 -3.81 19.23
N LEU A 258 14.46 -4.26 18.50
CA LEU A 258 14.58 -5.02 17.26
C LEU A 258 15.33 -4.23 16.19
N PHE A 259 15.14 -2.91 16.17
CA PHE A 259 15.83 -2.03 15.20
C PHE A 259 17.35 -1.90 15.48
N LYS A 260 17.85 -2.36 16.60
CA LYS A 260 19.30 -2.49 16.82
C LYS A 260 19.90 -3.64 16.03
N LYS A 261 19.09 -4.65 15.69
CA LYS A 261 19.51 -5.77 14.84
C LYS A 261 19.53 -5.31 13.39
N ARG A 262 20.70 -5.20 12.79
CA ARG A 262 20.89 -4.62 11.44
C ARG A 262 20.09 -5.33 10.35
N TYR A 263 20.02 -6.67 10.40
CA TYR A 263 19.21 -7.43 9.44
C TYR A 263 17.72 -7.07 9.53
N PHE A 264 17.22 -6.85 10.74
CA PHE A 264 15.84 -6.41 10.96
C PHE A 264 15.60 -5.02 10.37
N SER A 265 16.44 -4.04 10.73
CA SER A 265 16.30 -2.66 10.25
C SER A 265 16.42 -2.53 8.74
N VAL A 266 17.36 -3.26 8.13
CA VAL A 266 17.51 -3.28 6.66
C VAL A 266 16.32 -3.98 6.01
N GLY A 267 15.79 -5.06 6.61
CA GLY A 267 14.57 -5.72 6.14
C GLY A 267 13.38 -4.76 6.12
N VAL A 268 13.13 -4.05 7.23
CA VAL A 268 12.05 -3.06 7.33
C VAL A 268 12.24 -1.92 6.31
N ALA A 269 13.47 -1.41 6.15
CA ALA A 269 13.77 -0.39 5.15
C ALA A 269 13.52 -0.88 3.71
N MET A 270 13.88 -2.14 3.41
CA MET A 270 13.59 -2.76 2.10
C MET A 270 12.08 -2.86 1.85
N SER A 271 11.30 -3.33 2.84
CA SER A 271 9.85 -3.43 2.74
C SER A 271 9.23 -2.06 2.46
N THR A 272 9.61 -1.03 3.24
CA THR A 272 9.12 0.34 3.05
C THR A 272 9.49 0.91 1.67
N LEU A 273 10.77 0.85 1.29
CA LEU A 273 11.25 1.42 0.02
C LEU A 273 10.66 0.71 -1.20
N SER A 274 10.47 -0.59 -1.14
CA SER A 274 9.83 -1.34 -2.22
C SER A 274 8.39 -0.91 -2.44
N MET A 275 7.64 -0.68 -1.36
CA MET A 275 6.28 -0.14 -1.45
C MET A 275 6.25 1.31 -1.95
N VAL A 276 7.19 2.15 -1.53
CA VAL A 276 7.32 3.51 -2.08
C VAL A 276 7.48 3.46 -3.60
N ILE A 277 8.33 2.57 -4.10
CA ILE A 277 8.62 2.45 -5.53
C ILE A 277 7.41 1.91 -6.30
N ILE A 278 6.86 0.76 -5.88
CA ILE A 278 5.80 0.08 -6.65
C ILE A 278 4.52 0.89 -6.67
N VAL A 279 4.06 1.33 -5.49
CA VAL A 279 2.79 2.05 -5.35
C VAL A 279 2.85 3.42 -6.03
N GLY A 280 3.98 4.10 -5.90
CA GLY A 280 4.17 5.39 -6.58
C GLY A 280 4.16 5.25 -8.11
N ILE A 281 4.81 4.23 -8.67
CA ILE A 281 4.79 3.96 -10.11
C ILE A 281 3.37 3.58 -10.56
N GLU A 282 2.70 2.64 -9.89
CA GLU A 282 1.35 2.19 -10.25
C GLU A 282 0.34 3.33 -10.20
N PHE A 283 0.41 4.17 -9.15
CA PHE A 283 -0.45 5.33 -8.97
C PHE A 283 -0.35 6.32 -10.14
N LEU A 284 0.86 6.71 -10.55
CA LEU A 284 1.06 7.69 -11.62
C LEU A 284 0.90 7.09 -13.01
N LEU A 285 1.35 5.85 -13.20
CA LEU A 285 1.22 5.16 -14.48
C LEU A 285 -0.24 4.91 -14.84
N SER A 286 -1.08 4.53 -13.86
CA SER A 286 -2.52 4.36 -14.07
C SER A 286 -3.17 5.66 -14.56
N GLN A 287 -2.80 6.80 -13.97
CA GLN A 287 -3.29 8.12 -14.41
C GLN A 287 -2.80 8.46 -15.81
N ARG A 288 -1.51 8.28 -16.10
CA ARG A 288 -0.94 8.53 -17.43
C ARG A 288 -1.66 7.73 -18.52
N LEU A 289 -1.86 6.43 -18.28
CA LEU A 289 -2.54 5.56 -19.26
C LEU A 289 -3.99 5.96 -19.51
N GLN A 290 -4.71 6.37 -18.46
CA GLN A 290 -6.13 6.72 -18.58
C GLN A 290 -6.35 8.17 -19.06
N LEU A 291 -5.64 9.15 -18.47
CA LEU A 291 -5.90 10.57 -18.71
C LEU A 291 -5.15 11.12 -19.93
N VAL A 292 -3.90 10.66 -20.18
CA VAL A 292 -3.09 11.14 -21.30
C VAL A 292 -3.21 10.22 -22.51
N ALA A 293 -3.06 8.90 -22.32
CA ALA A 293 -3.09 7.93 -23.41
C ALA A 293 -4.53 7.50 -23.79
N GLY A 294 -5.56 7.89 -23.03
CA GLY A 294 -6.97 7.60 -23.30
C GLY A 294 -7.35 6.12 -23.18
N PHE A 295 -6.57 5.34 -22.43
CA PHE A 295 -6.88 3.92 -22.24
C PHE A 295 -8.11 3.76 -21.35
N THR A 296 -8.92 2.73 -21.67
CA THR A 296 -9.96 2.31 -20.74
C THR A 296 -9.33 1.78 -19.43
N PRO A 297 -10.03 1.84 -18.30
CA PRO A 297 -9.51 1.30 -17.03
C PRO A 297 -9.01 -0.15 -17.13
N LEU A 298 -9.71 -0.99 -17.91
CA LEU A 298 -9.32 -2.38 -18.14
C LEU A 298 -7.99 -2.48 -18.93
N ASN A 299 -7.86 -1.70 -20.01
CA ASN A 299 -6.64 -1.71 -20.81
C ASN A 299 -5.44 -1.17 -20.03
N ALA A 300 -5.65 -0.13 -19.22
CA ALA A 300 -4.62 0.38 -18.31
C ALA A 300 -4.18 -0.70 -17.30
N ALA A 301 -5.14 -1.41 -16.69
CA ALA A 301 -4.86 -2.53 -15.78
C ALA A 301 -4.07 -3.66 -16.45
N LEU A 302 -4.41 -4.04 -17.67
CA LEU A 302 -3.69 -5.07 -18.44
C LEU A 302 -2.23 -4.66 -18.72
N VAL A 303 -1.98 -3.37 -18.98
CA VAL A 303 -0.62 -2.85 -19.18
C VAL A 303 0.20 -2.89 -17.89
N ILE A 304 -0.43 -2.66 -16.72
CA ILE A 304 0.23 -2.65 -15.41
C ILE A 304 0.45 -4.08 -14.87
N LEU A 305 -0.37 -5.04 -15.28
CA LEU A 305 -0.37 -6.43 -14.80
C LEU A 305 1.01 -7.14 -14.81
N PRO A 306 1.96 -6.85 -15.71
CA PRO A 306 3.31 -7.44 -15.67
C PRO A 306 4.06 -7.19 -14.35
N ILE A 307 3.77 -6.11 -13.60
CA ILE A 307 4.42 -5.85 -12.31
C ILE A 307 4.14 -6.99 -11.30
N PRO A 308 2.88 -7.26 -10.91
CA PRO A 308 2.58 -8.34 -9.99
C PRO A 308 2.95 -9.72 -10.53
N ILE A 309 2.84 -9.96 -11.84
CA ILE A 309 3.28 -11.22 -12.46
C ILE A 309 4.78 -11.44 -12.24
N GLY A 310 5.60 -10.42 -12.52
CA GLY A 310 7.04 -10.46 -12.29
C GLY A 310 7.37 -10.75 -10.82
N SER A 311 6.68 -10.08 -9.89
CA SER A 311 6.88 -10.25 -8.45
C SER A 311 6.53 -11.69 -7.99
N VAL A 312 5.38 -12.22 -8.41
CA VAL A 312 4.94 -13.59 -8.07
C VAL A 312 5.92 -14.64 -8.59
N LEU A 313 6.43 -14.48 -9.79
CA LEU A 313 7.42 -15.41 -10.37
C LEU A 313 8.78 -15.33 -9.70
N ALA A 314 9.20 -14.12 -9.31
CA ALA A 314 10.49 -13.88 -8.68
C ALA A 314 10.55 -14.36 -7.23
N SER A 315 9.46 -14.28 -6.47
CA SER A 315 9.44 -14.57 -5.04
C SER A 315 9.88 -16.00 -4.68
N PRO A 316 9.38 -17.07 -5.30
CA PRO A 316 9.86 -18.44 -5.04
C PRO A 316 11.33 -18.64 -5.44
N LEU A 317 11.75 -18.03 -6.56
CA LEU A 317 13.12 -18.09 -7.05
C LEU A 317 14.07 -17.40 -6.07
N ALA A 318 13.66 -16.26 -5.50
CA ALA A 318 14.44 -15.54 -4.50
C ALA A 318 14.61 -16.39 -3.22
N GLY A 319 13.56 -17.07 -2.76
CA GLY A 319 13.66 -18.00 -1.63
C GLY A 319 14.69 -19.11 -1.86
N PHE A 320 14.69 -19.71 -3.05
CA PHE A 320 15.67 -20.72 -3.44
C PHE A 320 17.10 -20.14 -3.57
N TRP A 321 17.24 -18.97 -4.16
CA TRP A 321 18.55 -18.32 -4.33
C TRP A 321 19.12 -17.76 -3.03
N LEU A 322 18.27 -17.44 -2.05
CA LEU A 322 18.71 -16.89 -0.77
C LEU A 322 19.67 -17.82 -0.03
N ALA A 323 19.38 -19.12 -0.05
CA ALA A 323 20.26 -20.14 0.56
C ALA A 323 21.64 -20.23 -0.12
N ARG A 324 21.72 -19.93 -1.45
CA ARG A 324 22.95 -20.07 -2.24
C ARG A 324 23.75 -18.77 -2.35
N LEU A 325 23.07 -17.65 -2.57
CA LEU A 325 23.69 -16.35 -2.87
C LEU A 325 23.81 -15.47 -1.62
N GLY A 326 22.94 -15.68 -0.62
CA GLY A 326 22.85 -14.84 0.57
C GLY A 326 22.08 -13.53 0.32
N ALA A 327 21.60 -12.91 1.40
CA ALA A 327 20.74 -11.73 1.35
C ALA A 327 21.39 -10.53 0.63
N VAL A 328 22.66 -10.26 0.89
CA VAL A 328 23.37 -9.10 0.30
C VAL A 328 23.37 -9.11 -1.23
N ARG A 329 23.66 -10.28 -1.83
CA ARG A 329 23.68 -10.40 -3.29
C ARG A 329 22.28 -10.28 -3.89
N LEU A 330 21.28 -10.86 -3.23
CA LEU A 330 19.89 -10.76 -3.68
C LEU A 330 19.35 -9.34 -3.63
N ILE A 331 19.70 -8.57 -2.60
CA ILE A 331 19.35 -7.15 -2.52
C ILE A 331 19.93 -6.39 -3.72
N ILE A 332 21.21 -6.64 -4.04
CA ILE A 332 21.86 -6.01 -5.19
C ILE A 332 21.16 -6.39 -6.49
N ILE A 333 20.89 -7.68 -6.70
CA ILE A 333 20.20 -8.17 -7.91
C ILE A 333 18.79 -7.57 -8.02
N GLY A 334 18.02 -7.60 -6.94
CA GLY A 334 16.65 -7.09 -6.92
C GLY A 334 16.58 -5.59 -7.26
N PHE A 335 17.36 -4.76 -6.55
CA PHE A 335 17.38 -3.32 -6.83
C PHE A 335 18.01 -2.98 -8.18
N ALA A 336 19.01 -3.74 -8.67
CA ALA A 336 19.58 -3.55 -10.00
C ALA A 336 18.56 -3.83 -11.11
N LEU A 337 17.77 -4.91 -10.99
CA LEU A 337 16.69 -5.23 -11.93
C LEU A 337 15.59 -4.17 -11.89
N THR A 338 15.19 -3.74 -10.70
CA THR A 338 14.19 -2.66 -10.53
C THR A 338 14.69 -1.36 -11.17
N LEU A 339 15.95 -1.00 -10.94
CA LEU A 339 16.58 0.19 -11.54
C LEU A 339 16.64 0.09 -13.07
N MET A 340 17.05 -1.07 -13.60
CA MET A 340 17.13 -1.31 -15.04
C MET A 340 15.74 -1.21 -15.68
N GLY A 341 14.71 -1.78 -15.05
CA GLY A 341 13.33 -1.66 -15.50
C GLY A 341 12.84 -0.20 -15.48
N ASN A 342 13.17 0.55 -14.43
CA ASN A 342 12.78 1.96 -14.32
C ASN A 342 13.51 2.84 -15.35
N LEU A 343 14.80 2.64 -15.58
CA LEU A 343 15.55 3.34 -16.64
C LEU A 343 15.01 2.99 -18.03
N TRP A 344 14.62 1.74 -18.25
CA TRP A 344 13.97 1.32 -19.48
C TRP A 344 12.61 2.01 -19.67
N LEU A 345 11.80 2.09 -18.61
CA LEU A 345 10.52 2.81 -18.60
C LEU A 345 10.69 4.29 -18.99
N ILE A 346 11.74 4.96 -18.49
CA ILE A 346 12.07 6.35 -18.83
C ILE A 346 12.46 6.47 -20.31
N ALA A 347 13.27 5.55 -20.82
CA ALA A 347 13.83 5.64 -22.17
C ALA A 347 12.82 5.32 -23.28
N ILE A 348 11.85 4.41 -23.03
CA ILE A 348 11.00 3.84 -24.08
C ILE A 348 9.53 3.77 -23.61
N SER A 349 8.92 4.92 -23.42
CA SER A 349 7.52 4.99 -22.94
C SER A 349 6.44 4.81 -24.03
N ASN A 350 6.83 4.78 -25.31
CA ASN A 350 5.88 4.89 -26.44
C ASN A 350 5.43 3.54 -27.04
N SER A 351 6.07 2.42 -26.71
CA SER A 351 5.66 1.09 -27.20
C SER A 351 5.00 0.29 -26.10
N PRO A 352 3.74 -0.14 -26.21
CA PRO A 352 3.06 -0.93 -25.17
C PRO A 352 3.80 -2.20 -24.77
N ILE A 353 4.39 -2.92 -25.73
CA ILE A 353 5.14 -4.15 -25.46
C ILE A 353 6.41 -3.87 -24.66
N MET A 354 7.15 -2.83 -25.01
CA MET A 354 8.37 -2.44 -24.29
C MET A 354 8.04 -1.89 -22.90
N LEU A 355 6.92 -1.17 -22.77
CA LEU A 355 6.38 -0.72 -21.51
C LEU A 355 6.08 -1.93 -20.59
N MET A 356 5.37 -2.93 -21.08
CA MET A 356 5.07 -4.16 -20.33
C MET A 356 6.35 -4.92 -19.93
N GLY A 357 7.37 -4.97 -20.78
CA GLY A 357 8.66 -5.57 -20.47
C GLY A 357 9.40 -4.85 -19.35
N SER A 358 9.41 -3.51 -19.36
CA SER A 358 10.02 -2.71 -18.29
C SER A 358 9.30 -2.90 -16.94
N LEU A 359 7.97 -2.96 -16.96
CA LEU A 359 7.13 -3.19 -15.78
C LEU A 359 7.32 -4.59 -15.20
N PHE A 360 7.44 -5.60 -16.07
CA PHE A 360 7.78 -6.96 -15.64
C PHE A 360 9.13 -7.00 -14.92
N LEU A 361 10.13 -6.32 -15.45
CA LEU A 361 11.46 -6.28 -14.86
C LEU A 361 11.46 -5.57 -13.49
N ILE A 362 10.72 -4.46 -13.36
CA ILE A 362 10.50 -3.77 -12.08
C ILE A 362 9.86 -4.74 -11.08
N GLY A 363 8.77 -5.38 -11.46
CA GLY A 363 8.05 -6.33 -10.60
C GLY A 363 8.91 -7.52 -10.19
N PHE A 364 9.69 -8.08 -11.12
CA PHE A 364 10.59 -9.19 -10.84
C PHE A 364 11.68 -8.81 -9.83
N GLY A 365 12.28 -7.63 -9.99
CA GLY A 365 13.24 -7.09 -9.03
C GLY A 365 12.64 -6.89 -7.64
N LEU A 366 11.43 -6.31 -7.57
CA LEU A 366 10.71 -6.07 -6.31
C LEU A 366 10.31 -7.38 -5.62
N GLY A 367 9.90 -8.42 -6.36
CA GLY A 367 9.61 -9.75 -5.81
C GLY A 367 10.81 -10.38 -5.10
N ILE A 368 12.01 -10.22 -5.67
CA ILE A 368 13.27 -10.62 -5.01
C ILE A 368 13.45 -9.84 -3.70
N ILE A 369 13.21 -8.53 -3.72
CA ILE A 369 13.43 -7.66 -2.56
C ILE A 369 12.42 -8.00 -1.46
N PHE A 370 11.13 -8.14 -1.76
CA PHE A 370 10.10 -8.51 -0.78
C PHE A 370 10.43 -9.81 -0.05
N THR A 371 10.78 -10.86 -0.80
CA THR A 371 11.16 -12.15 -0.21
C THR A 371 12.41 -12.04 0.65
N THR A 372 13.41 -11.29 0.21
CA THR A 372 14.66 -11.09 0.96
C THR A 372 14.43 -10.25 2.21
N ALA A 373 13.57 -9.22 2.15
CA ALA A 373 13.19 -8.36 3.26
C ALA A 373 12.47 -9.17 4.35
N SER A 374 11.39 -9.86 3.98
CA SER A 374 10.59 -10.68 4.89
C SER A 374 11.44 -11.74 5.59
N THR A 375 12.27 -12.45 4.83
CA THR A 375 13.18 -13.45 5.40
C THR A 375 14.20 -12.81 6.34
N SER A 376 14.78 -11.66 6.00
CA SER A 376 15.73 -10.95 6.85
C SER A 376 15.11 -10.49 8.17
N ILE A 377 13.87 -10.04 8.14
CA ILE A 377 13.09 -9.65 9.33
C ILE A 377 12.84 -10.89 10.20
N MET A 378 12.30 -11.97 9.62
CA MET A 378 11.89 -13.17 10.36
C MET A 378 13.08 -13.93 10.96
N LEU A 379 14.20 -14.03 10.26
CA LEU A 379 15.43 -14.66 10.77
C LEU A 379 16.15 -13.83 11.85
N SER A 380 15.76 -12.57 12.03
CA SER A 380 16.38 -11.68 13.03
C SER A 380 15.73 -11.77 14.40
N VAL A 381 14.64 -12.53 14.57
CA VAL A 381 13.83 -12.57 15.78
C VAL A 381 13.59 -13.99 16.24
N ASP A 382 13.38 -14.17 17.53
CA ASP A 382 12.98 -15.45 18.11
C ASP A 382 11.50 -15.75 17.81
N ASP A 383 11.11 -17.03 17.88
CA ASP A 383 9.75 -17.49 17.60
C ASP A 383 8.69 -16.73 18.41
N GLN A 384 9.00 -16.32 19.64
CA GLN A 384 8.10 -15.54 20.50
C GLN A 384 7.86 -14.11 19.99
N GLN A 385 8.80 -13.54 19.23
CA GLN A 385 8.74 -12.20 18.67
C GLN A 385 8.28 -12.18 17.20
N ALA A 386 8.11 -13.35 16.57
CA ALA A 386 7.77 -13.45 15.14
C ALA A 386 6.47 -12.73 14.77
N GLY A 387 5.45 -12.76 15.64
CA GLY A 387 4.19 -12.05 15.43
C GLY A 387 4.37 -10.52 15.43
N MET A 388 5.18 -9.98 16.34
CA MET A 388 5.51 -8.57 16.39
C MET A 388 6.32 -8.15 15.15
N ALA A 389 7.28 -8.98 14.74
CA ALA A 389 8.10 -8.72 13.57
C ALA A 389 7.27 -8.67 12.28
N ALA A 390 6.31 -9.60 12.13
CA ALA A 390 5.35 -9.58 11.02
C ALA A 390 4.49 -8.31 11.03
N SER A 391 3.98 -7.90 12.21
CA SER A 391 3.20 -6.66 12.32
C SER A 391 4.02 -5.41 11.96
N ILE A 392 5.30 -5.36 12.33
CA ILE A 392 6.20 -4.25 11.95
C ILE A 392 6.45 -4.25 10.44
N GLU A 393 6.57 -5.42 9.82
CA GLU A 393 6.70 -5.56 8.37
C GLU A 393 5.43 -5.07 7.65
N ASP A 394 4.24 -5.45 8.12
CA ASP A 394 2.96 -4.98 7.57
C ASP A 394 2.82 -3.46 7.70
N ILE A 395 3.21 -2.89 8.85
CA ILE A 395 3.26 -1.43 9.04
C ILE A 395 4.23 -0.78 8.04
N ALA A 396 5.39 -1.41 7.79
CA ALA A 396 6.37 -0.90 6.85
C ALA A 396 5.83 -0.87 5.41
N TYR A 397 5.05 -1.88 5.01
CA TYR A 397 4.35 -1.90 3.72
C TYR A 397 3.31 -0.78 3.63
N GLU A 398 2.45 -0.64 4.63
CA GLU A 398 1.41 0.41 4.63
C GLU A 398 2.03 1.82 4.64
N LEU A 399 3.02 2.08 5.47
CA LEU A 399 3.73 3.36 5.48
C LEU A 399 4.48 3.62 4.18
N GLY A 400 5.10 2.60 3.60
CA GLY A 400 5.75 2.70 2.29
C GLY A 400 4.76 3.10 1.19
N SER A 401 3.57 2.50 1.19
CA SER A 401 2.47 2.85 0.27
C SER A 401 2.06 4.32 0.42
N VAL A 402 1.79 4.75 1.65
CA VAL A 402 1.39 6.14 1.95
C VAL A 402 2.49 7.15 1.54
N ILE A 403 3.74 6.86 1.88
CA ILE A 403 4.88 7.71 1.52
C ILE A 403 5.02 7.76 -0.01
N GLY A 404 4.90 6.62 -0.69
CA GLY A 404 4.97 6.52 -2.14
C GLY A 404 3.94 7.40 -2.84
N VAL A 405 2.66 7.23 -2.49
CA VAL A 405 1.56 8.05 -3.04
C VAL A 405 1.76 9.53 -2.71
N THR A 406 2.06 9.85 -1.45
CA THR A 406 2.16 11.25 -1.01
C THR A 406 3.36 11.94 -1.66
N PHE A 407 4.54 11.34 -1.59
CA PHE A 407 5.76 11.96 -2.12
C PHE A 407 5.71 12.10 -3.65
N MET A 408 5.38 11.02 -4.36
CA MET A 408 5.34 11.06 -5.81
C MET A 408 4.15 11.87 -6.34
N GLY A 409 2.99 11.80 -5.68
CA GLY A 409 1.83 12.58 -6.04
C GLY A 409 2.03 14.08 -5.78
N SER A 410 2.65 14.46 -4.67
CA SER A 410 2.97 15.87 -4.38
C SER A 410 4.04 16.41 -5.33
N LEU A 411 5.09 15.63 -5.60
CA LEU A 411 6.13 16.01 -6.56
C LEU A 411 5.53 16.18 -7.97
N MET A 412 4.64 15.26 -8.36
CA MET A 412 3.90 15.33 -9.63
C MET A 412 3.08 16.61 -9.75
N SER A 413 2.28 16.94 -8.72
CA SER A 413 1.46 18.15 -8.70
C SER A 413 2.31 19.40 -8.78
N THR A 414 3.38 19.50 -7.97
CA THR A 414 4.29 20.66 -7.97
C THR A 414 4.93 20.88 -9.37
N LEU A 415 5.47 19.81 -9.96
CA LEU A 415 6.13 19.88 -11.27
C LEU A 415 5.13 20.20 -12.39
N TYR A 416 3.92 19.66 -12.31
CA TYR A 416 2.83 19.96 -13.22
C TYR A 416 2.47 21.44 -13.17
N THR A 417 2.23 22.00 -11.98
CA THR A 417 1.92 23.42 -11.78
C THR A 417 3.03 24.33 -12.33
N LEU A 418 4.31 24.01 -12.04
CA LEU A 418 5.45 24.80 -12.52
C LEU A 418 5.62 24.76 -14.04
N LYS A 419 5.22 23.66 -14.67
CA LYS A 419 5.39 23.47 -16.13
C LYS A 419 4.22 23.94 -16.94
N LEU A 420 3.01 23.93 -16.38
CA LEU A 420 1.80 24.37 -17.10
C LEU A 420 1.88 25.86 -17.38
N THR A 421 1.99 26.22 -18.66
CA THR A 421 1.98 27.60 -19.14
C THR A 421 0.80 27.79 -20.07
N LEU A 422 -0.14 28.64 -19.69
CA LEU A 422 -1.30 28.94 -20.48
C LEU A 422 -1.20 30.36 -21.04
N PRO A 423 -1.63 30.61 -22.30
CA PRO A 423 -1.71 31.96 -22.85
C PRO A 423 -2.70 32.82 -22.07
N ASP A 424 -2.41 34.11 -21.93
CA ASP A 424 -3.27 35.09 -21.24
C ASP A 424 -4.67 35.20 -21.85
N THR A 425 -4.81 34.78 -23.14
CA THR A 425 -6.08 34.74 -23.84
C THR A 425 -7.02 33.67 -23.33
N LEU A 426 -6.51 32.68 -22.60
CA LEU A 426 -7.28 31.58 -22.04
C LEU A 426 -7.71 31.93 -20.60
N ASN A 427 -8.89 32.59 -20.50
CA ASN A 427 -9.44 32.95 -19.17
C ASN A 427 -10.05 31.71 -18.50
N VAL A 428 -9.23 30.94 -17.80
CA VAL A 428 -9.61 29.72 -17.04
C VAL A 428 -9.37 29.89 -15.57
N ASN A 429 -10.11 29.12 -14.75
CA ASN A 429 -9.93 29.10 -13.30
C ASN A 429 -8.53 28.57 -12.92
N SER A 430 -7.93 29.13 -11.88
CA SER A 430 -6.61 28.70 -11.34
C SER A 430 -6.55 27.22 -10.95
N VAL A 431 -7.68 26.57 -10.74
CA VAL A 431 -7.81 25.13 -10.42
C VAL A 431 -7.15 24.24 -11.49
N VAL A 432 -7.06 24.68 -12.75
CA VAL A 432 -6.38 23.92 -13.83
C VAL A 432 -4.89 23.68 -13.57
N TYR A 433 -4.29 24.49 -12.69
CA TYR A 433 -2.88 24.33 -12.29
C TYR A 433 -2.65 23.27 -11.21
N ASP A 434 -3.70 22.78 -10.56
CA ASP A 434 -3.57 21.82 -9.46
C ASP A 434 -3.31 20.38 -9.95
N SER A 435 -3.99 19.98 -11.05
CA SER A 435 -3.78 18.65 -11.65
C SER A 435 -4.34 18.57 -13.07
N LEU A 436 -3.91 17.51 -13.80
CA LEU A 436 -4.46 17.20 -15.13
C LEU A 436 -5.96 16.89 -15.08
N ASP A 437 -6.44 16.17 -14.04
CA ASP A 437 -7.87 15.86 -13.87
C ASP A 437 -8.71 17.14 -13.85
N GLU A 438 -8.29 18.14 -13.08
CA GLU A 438 -8.96 19.44 -12.98
C GLU A 438 -8.95 20.21 -14.32
N ALA A 439 -7.82 20.15 -15.02
CA ALA A 439 -7.70 20.76 -16.33
C ALA A 439 -8.66 20.11 -17.35
N LEU A 440 -8.81 18.77 -17.31
CA LEU A 440 -9.74 18.06 -18.20
C LEU A 440 -11.21 18.40 -17.88
N ILE A 441 -11.59 18.46 -16.59
CA ILE A 441 -12.95 18.87 -16.17
C ILE A 441 -13.28 20.28 -16.60
N VAL A 442 -12.32 21.20 -16.53
CA VAL A 442 -12.51 22.59 -17.02
C VAL A 442 -12.60 22.61 -18.54
N ALA A 443 -11.79 21.82 -19.24
CA ALA A 443 -11.80 21.75 -20.72
C ALA A 443 -13.16 21.31 -21.27
N GLU A 444 -13.90 20.43 -20.60
CA GLU A 444 -15.24 19.99 -21.01
C GLU A 444 -16.26 21.16 -21.13
N LYS A 445 -16.00 22.25 -20.39
CA LYS A 445 -16.89 23.45 -20.37
C LYS A 445 -16.45 24.56 -21.31
N LEU A 446 -15.31 24.38 -22.00
CA LEU A 446 -14.74 25.39 -22.87
C LEU A 446 -15.14 25.17 -24.34
N PRO A 447 -15.10 26.24 -25.20
CA PRO A 447 -15.14 26.08 -26.63
C PRO A 447 -14.03 25.15 -27.15
N GLU A 448 -14.31 24.39 -28.21
CA GLU A 448 -13.44 23.32 -28.72
C GLU A 448 -11.97 23.74 -28.91
N ALA A 449 -11.73 24.91 -29.50
CA ALA A 449 -10.37 25.42 -29.74
C ALA A 449 -9.63 25.71 -28.44
N ALA A 450 -10.31 26.28 -27.43
CA ALA A 450 -9.75 26.57 -26.12
C ALA A 450 -9.53 25.27 -25.30
N ALA A 451 -10.48 24.33 -25.37
CA ALA A 451 -10.39 23.01 -24.75
C ALA A 451 -9.18 22.24 -25.29
N ASN A 452 -9.02 22.15 -26.61
CA ASN A 452 -7.90 21.43 -27.23
C ASN A 452 -6.54 22.04 -26.85
N LEU A 453 -6.45 23.37 -26.75
CA LEU A 453 -5.24 24.05 -26.34
C LEU A 453 -4.92 23.73 -24.86
N LEU A 454 -5.92 23.82 -23.97
CA LEU A 454 -5.74 23.48 -22.55
C LEU A 454 -5.30 22.03 -22.36
N ILE A 455 -5.96 21.08 -23.02
CA ILE A 455 -5.63 19.65 -22.95
C ILE A 455 -4.20 19.39 -23.45
N ALA A 456 -3.80 19.99 -24.55
CA ALA A 456 -2.46 19.81 -25.10
C ALA A 456 -1.37 20.31 -24.15
N GLN A 457 -1.54 21.50 -23.54
CA GLN A 457 -0.60 22.06 -22.58
C GLN A 457 -0.58 21.25 -21.28
N ALA A 458 -1.74 20.84 -20.77
CA ALA A 458 -1.89 20.04 -19.57
C ALA A 458 -1.23 18.65 -19.73
N ASN A 459 -1.45 17.97 -20.87
CA ASN A 459 -0.79 16.71 -21.19
C ASN A 459 0.74 16.86 -21.27
N SER A 460 1.23 17.94 -21.91
CA SER A 460 2.67 18.20 -21.97
C SER A 460 3.29 18.44 -20.59
N ALA A 461 2.60 19.20 -19.73
CA ALA A 461 3.04 19.42 -18.35
C ALA A 461 3.03 18.14 -17.53
N PHE A 462 2.02 17.29 -17.70
CA PHE A 462 1.92 15.99 -17.05
C PHE A 462 3.06 15.05 -17.47
N GLU A 463 3.32 14.89 -18.76
CA GLU A 463 4.40 14.02 -19.28
C GLU A 463 5.78 14.48 -18.79
N TYR A 464 6.01 15.80 -18.74
CA TYR A 464 7.24 16.35 -18.16
C TYR A 464 7.38 15.99 -16.67
N ALA A 465 6.33 16.23 -15.88
CA ALA A 465 6.33 15.93 -14.46
C ALA A 465 6.49 14.42 -14.21
N PHE A 466 5.78 13.57 -14.97
CA PHE A 466 5.89 12.12 -14.89
C PHE A 466 7.33 11.63 -15.14
N SER A 467 7.99 12.16 -16.16
CA SER A 467 9.38 11.81 -16.47
C SER A 467 10.33 12.15 -15.32
N ILE A 468 10.17 13.32 -14.69
CA ILE A 468 11.01 13.71 -13.54
C ILE A 468 10.72 12.85 -12.31
N VAL A 469 9.47 12.47 -12.07
CA VAL A 469 9.12 11.56 -10.96
C VAL A 469 9.74 10.19 -11.18
N LEU A 470 9.76 9.66 -12.39
CA LEU A 470 10.47 8.41 -12.71
C LEU A 470 11.98 8.53 -12.47
N ILE A 471 12.59 9.67 -12.80
CA ILE A 471 14.01 9.93 -12.49
C ILE A 471 14.23 9.96 -10.97
N ALA A 472 13.35 10.62 -10.21
CA ALA A 472 13.41 10.62 -8.74
C ALA A 472 13.30 9.19 -8.18
N THR A 473 12.42 8.36 -8.73
CA THR A 473 12.30 6.95 -8.37
C THR A 473 13.58 6.17 -8.67
N ALA A 474 14.22 6.43 -9.83
CA ALA A 474 15.51 5.82 -10.18
C ALA A 474 16.61 6.23 -9.19
N ILE A 475 16.64 7.49 -8.75
CA ILE A 475 17.58 7.97 -7.73
C ILE A 475 17.35 7.24 -6.39
N VAL A 476 16.10 7.13 -5.91
CA VAL A 476 15.77 6.39 -4.68
C VAL A 476 16.21 4.93 -4.80
N THR A 477 15.92 4.29 -5.94
CA THR A 477 16.32 2.90 -6.21
C THR A 477 17.85 2.75 -6.21
N THR A 478 18.58 3.71 -6.80
CA THR A 478 20.06 3.71 -6.82
C THR A 478 20.64 3.88 -5.43
N ILE A 479 20.10 4.81 -4.64
CA ILE A 479 20.52 5.00 -3.24
C ILE A 479 20.29 3.70 -2.45
N SER A 480 19.14 3.06 -2.63
CA SER A 480 18.79 1.80 -1.98
C SER A 480 19.75 0.66 -2.39
N LEU A 481 20.08 0.57 -3.67
CA LEU A 481 21.04 -0.39 -4.24
C LEU A 481 22.43 -0.29 -3.60
N ILE A 482 22.86 0.91 -3.27
CA ILE A 482 24.20 1.17 -2.69
C ILE A 482 24.15 1.05 -1.16
N ALA A 483 23.22 1.74 -0.51
CA ALA A 483 23.19 1.90 0.94
C ALA A 483 22.83 0.60 1.68
N LEU A 484 21.79 -0.13 1.24
CA LEU A 484 21.30 -1.30 1.98
C LEU A 484 22.29 -2.48 2.00
N PRO A 485 22.94 -2.87 0.87
CA PRO A 485 23.99 -3.89 0.90
C PRO A 485 25.20 -3.49 1.73
N TYR A 486 25.56 -2.19 1.72
CA TYR A 486 26.65 -1.68 2.53
C TYR A 486 26.35 -1.81 4.04
N CYS A 487 25.15 -1.45 4.47
CA CYS A 487 24.71 -1.62 5.86
C CYS A 487 24.74 -3.09 6.32
N LEU A 488 24.35 -4.02 5.46
CA LEU A 488 24.39 -5.45 5.77
C LEU A 488 25.80 -6.05 5.79
N ARG A 489 26.66 -5.66 4.86
CA ARG A 489 28.05 -6.15 4.84
C ARG A 489 28.81 -5.81 6.12
N ASN A 490 28.57 -4.61 6.65
CA ASN A 490 29.19 -4.22 7.93
C ASN A 490 28.69 -5.03 9.11
N ALA A 491 27.42 -5.46 9.11
CA ALA A 491 26.88 -6.36 10.13
C ALA A 491 27.55 -7.75 10.13
N VAL A 492 27.83 -8.29 8.94
CA VAL A 492 28.50 -9.60 8.79
C VAL A 492 29.95 -9.53 9.27
N ARG A 493 30.62 -8.39 9.06
CA ARG A 493 32.01 -8.19 9.53
C ARG A 493 32.10 -8.06 11.06
N GLU A 494 31.20 -7.30 11.68
CA GLU A 494 31.15 -7.13 13.14
C GLU A 494 30.88 -8.46 13.88
N ASN A 495 29.95 -9.30 13.38
CA ASN A 495 29.71 -10.63 13.94
C ASN A 495 30.92 -11.59 13.81
N LYS A 496 31.76 -11.43 12.78
CA LYS A 496 32.99 -12.23 12.61
C LYS A 496 34.14 -11.74 13.45
N SER A 497 34.16 -10.50 13.89
CA SER A 497 35.20 -9.93 14.76
C SER A 497 34.92 -10.09 16.23
N SER A 498 33.72 -10.54 16.61
CA SER A 498 33.28 -10.81 18.00
C SER A 498 33.36 -12.31 18.39
N HIS A 499 33.80 -13.16 17.45
CA HIS A 499 34.19 -14.56 17.66
C HIS A 499 35.67 -14.78 17.34
#